data_4b3315a263040dbde05a9a2cc5cc4f73
#
_entry.id   4b3315a263040dbde05a9a2cc5cc4f73
#
_cell.length_a   1.000
_cell.length_b   1.000
_cell.length_c   1.000
_cell.angle_alpha   90.00
_cell.angle_beta   90.00
_cell.angle_gamma   90.00
#
_symmetry.space_group_name_H-M   'P 1'
#
loop_
_entity.id
_entity.type
_entity.pdbx_description
1 polymer ?
#
loop_
_entity_poly.entity_id
_entity_poly.type
_entity_poly.pdbx_seq_one_letter_code
_entity_poly.pdbx_strand_id
1 'polypeptide(L)'
;GAIENQGLGWLNPKGNGNAGDTVTSGLEGSWTTNPTRWDNEYFYLLLNHDWALTKSPAGAWQWEPTNIKEEDKPFDAHNPSVRRNPIMTDADMAMKMDPAYRAISERFYNDPAYFSEVFARAWFKLTHRDLGPKDRYLGADVPAEDLIWQDPIPKVDYTLSEAEIEELKVTLLNSGLTRAELINTAWDSARTFRGSDFRGGANGARIRLAPQKDWIGNEPERLQNVINKLTAIQAGLSKKVSIADLIVLGGSAAIEKAAQEGGFTVKVPFAYGRGDASQEMTDVESFEVLEPTNDAFRNFMKAKYVVEPEELMLDKAQLLGLTAAEMTVLVGGMRVLGTNFNGTKHGVFTNNEGVLSNDFFVNLTDMNYSWKPAGDNLYNIVDKKSGATKWTATRVDLVFGSNSVLRAYAEVYAQDDNKEKFVADFVKAWVKIMNADRFDL
;
A
#
# COMPACT_ATOMS: atom_id res chain seq x y z
N GLY A 1 16.40 -26.20 18.49
CA GLY A 1 15.44 -27.29 18.41
C GLY A 1 15.02 -27.56 16.98
N ALA A 2 14.39 -28.68 16.71
CA ALA A 2 13.90 -28.98 15.38
C ALA A 2 12.85 -27.97 14.95
N ILE A 3 12.79 -27.68 13.65
CA ILE A 3 11.84 -26.71 13.07
C ILE A 3 10.40 -27.08 13.41
N GLU A 4 10.09 -28.37 13.39
CA GLU A 4 8.77 -28.92 13.68
C GLU A 4 8.31 -28.65 15.12
N ASN A 5 9.25 -28.66 16.07
CA ASN A 5 8.97 -28.35 17.47
C ASN A 5 8.64 -26.86 17.71
N GLN A 6 8.97 -26.01 16.75
CA GLN A 6 8.67 -24.58 16.76
C GLN A 6 7.36 -24.26 16.02
N GLY A 7 6.65 -25.27 15.53
CA GLY A 7 5.46 -25.10 14.70
C GLY A 7 5.74 -24.57 13.29
N LEU A 8 7.00 -24.63 12.86
CA LEU A 8 7.44 -24.18 11.55
C LEU A 8 7.74 -25.39 10.66
N GLY A 9 7.24 -25.37 9.45
CA GLY A 9 7.42 -26.44 8.48
C GLY A 9 6.57 -27.67 8.73
N TRP A 10 6.70 -28.63 7.84
CA TRP A 10 5.97 -29.89 7.86
C TRP A 10 6.95 -31.04 8.14
N LEU A 11 6.58 -31.93 9.07
CA LEU A 11 7.35 -33.11 9.38
C LEU A 11 6.86 -34.29 8.56
N ASN A 12 7.73 -34.89 7.74
CA ASN A 12 7.44 -36.14 7.07
C ASN A 12 7.73 -37.33 8.04
N PRO A 13 6.68 -38.00 8.57
CA PRO A 13 6.86 -39.06 9.54
C PRO A 13 7.45 -40.35 8.95
N LYS A 14 7.57 -40.42 7.61
CA LYS A 14 8.17 -41.55 6.89
C LYS A 14 9.58 -41.29 6.43
N GLY A 15 10.00 -40.02 6.52
CA GLY A 15 11.37 -39.63 6.19
C GLY A 15 12.37 -39.98 7.28
N ASN A 16 13.60 -40.25 6.90
CA ASN A 16 14.69 -40.54 7.81
C ASN A 16 15.68 -39.37 8.00
N GLY A 17 15.46 -38.27 7.27
CA GLY A 17 16.28 -37.07 7.33
C GLY A 17 17.68 -37.19 6.71
N ASN A 18 17.92 -38.19 5.88
CA ASN A 18 19.19 -38.43 5.22
C ASN A 18 19.03 -38.50 3.69
N ALA A 19 20.06 -38.04 2.98
CA ALA A 19 20.13 -38.08 1.52
C ALA A 19 18.87 -37.49 0.85
N GLY A 20 18.24 -38.17 -0.09
CA GLY A 20 17.02 -37.75 -0.77
C GLY A 20 15.81 -37.52 0.15
N ASP A 21 15.85 -38.06 1.34
CA ASP A 21 14.78 -38.03 2.34
C ASP A 21 14.88 -36.85 3.31
N THR A 22 15.70 -35.84 2.97
CA THR A 22 15.88 -34.63 3.78
C THR A 22 14.84 -33.55 3.50
N VAL A 23 14.05 -33.65 2.40
CA VAL A 23 13.08 -32.65 2.00
C VAL A 23 11.78 -32.82 2.79
N THR A 24 11.38 -31.77 3.52
CA THR A 24 10.18 -31.82 4.39
C THR A 24 8.89 -32.05 3.62
N SER A 25 8.80 -31.65 2.34
CA SER A 25 7.63 -31.91 1.47
C SER A 25 7.44 -33.41 1.18
N GLY A 26 8.50 -34.22 1.32
CA GLY A 26 8.49 -35.64 0.97
C GLY A 26 8.50 -35.94 -0.53
N LEU A 27 8.65 -34.93 -1.39
CA LEU A 27 8.83 -35.10 -2.82
C LEU A 27 10.25 -35.56 -3.10
N GLU A 28 10.41 -36.60 -3.93
CA GLU A 28 11.71 -37.20 -4.24
C GLU A 28 11.92 -37.32 -5.74
N GLY A 29 12.80 -36.49 -6.27
CA GLY A 29 13.15 -36.45 -7.68
C GLY A 29 13.47 -35.05 -8.18
N SER A 30 13.89 -34.96 -9.40
CA SER A 30 14.08 -33.69 -10.13
C SER A 30 13.06 -33.55 -11.25
N TRP A 31 12.82 -32.33 -11.70
CA TRP A 31 11.90 -32.05 -12.80
C TRP A 31 12.56 -32.20 -14.16
N THR A 32 13.90 -32.22 -14.21
CA THR A 32 14.69 -32.35 -15.44
C THR A 32 15.85 -33.32 -15.23
N THR A 33 16.50 -33.75 -16.32
CA THR A 33 17.67 -34.65 -16.24
C THR A 33 18.95 -33.91 -15.85
N ASN A 34 18.98 -32.57 -16.05
CA ASN A 34 20.11 -31.70 -15.73
C ASN A 34 19.65 -30.49 -14.88
N PRO A 35 19.28 -30.67 -13.63
CA PRO A 35 18.64 -29.63 -12.81
C PRO A 35 19.53 -28.39 -12.52
N THR A 36 20.81 -28.45 -12.82
CA THR A 36 21.75 -27.33 -12.68
C THR A 36 22.03 -26.60 -13.99
N ARG A 37 21.41 -27.03 -15.09
CA ARG A 37 21.54 -26.42 -16.40
C ARG A 37 20.30 -25.61 -16.75
N TRP A 38 20.50 -24.42 -17.32
CA TRP A 38 19.42 -23.63 -17.89
C TRP A 38 19.07 -24.13 -19.30
N ASP A 39 17.88 -24.69 -19.46
CA ASP A 39 17.30 -25.12 -20.74
C ASP A 39 15.76 -25.20 -20.62
N ASN A 40 15.09 -25.69 -21.64
CA ASN A 40 13.65 -25.92 -21.65
C ASN A 40 13.25 -27.40 -21.53
N GLU A 41 14.13 -28.26 -21.03
CA GLU A 41 13.89 -29.70 -20.88
C GLU A 41 12.67 -30.01 -20.01
N TYR A 42 12.35 -29.17 -19.04
CA TYR A 42 11.13 -29.27 -18.24
C TYR A 42 9.88 -29.44 -19.12
N PHE A 43 9.75 -28.62 -20.16
CA PHE A 43 8.60 -28.70 -21.07
C PHE A 43 8.67 -29.92 -22.00
N TYR A 44 9.88 -30.32 -22.37
CA TYR A 44 10.08 -31.57 -23.12
C TYR A 44 9.55 -32.77 -22.32
N LEU A 45 10.00 -32.96 -21.09
CA LEU A 45 9.58 -34.06 -20.21
C LEU A 45 8.08 -33.99 -19.92
N LEU A 46 7.57 -32.81 -19.55
CA LEU A 46 6.16 -32.62 -19.21
C LEU A 46 5.24 -33.03 -20.38
N LEU A 47 5.54 -32.58 -21.60
CA LEU A 47 4.66 -32.73 -22.75
C LEU A 47 4.79 -34.08 -23.44
N ASN A 48 5.99 -34.68 -23.48
CA ASN A 48 6.30 -35.88 -24.28
C ASN A 48 6.24 -37.21 -23.50
N HIS A 49 6.02 -37.17 -22.19
CA HIS A 49 5.85 -38.38 -21.42
C HIS A 49 4.38 -38.56 -20.93
N ASP A 50 4.02 -39.82 -20.67
CA ASP A 50 2.79 -40.17 -19.99
C ASP A 50 3.07 -40.22 -18.50
N TRP A 51 2.21 -39.64 -17.68
CA TRP A 51 2.41 -39.46 -16.26
C TRP A 51 1.38 -40.22 -15.44
N ALA A 52 1.81 -40.86 -14.38
CA ALA A 52 0.96 -41.56 -13.42
C ALA A 52 1.16 -41.01 -12.00
N LEU A 53 0.08 -40.79 -11.29
CA LEU A 53 0.10 -40.38 -9.91
C LEU A 53 0.61 -41.55 -9.03
N THR A 54 1.61 -41.30 -8.22
CA THR A 54 2.23 -42.28 -7.34
C THR A 54 2.61 -41.65 -6.00
N LYS A 55 3.20 -42.45 -5.13
CA LYS A 55 3.75 -41.94 -3.85
C LYS A 55 5.25 -42.09 -3.85
N SER A 56 5.92 -41.03 -3.40
CA SER A 56 7.33 -41.09 -3.08
C SER A 56 7.60 -42.11 -1.96
N PRO A 57 8.84 -42.57 -1.76
CA PRO A 57 9.21 -43.40 -0.60
C PRO A 57 8.80 -42.75 0.73
N ALA A 58 8.88 -41.44 0.84
CA ALA A 58 8.43 -40.68 2.01
C ALA A 58 6.89 -40.52 2.12
N GLY A 59 6.14 -40.94 1.11
CA GLY A 59 4.67 -41.00 1.11
C GLY A 59 3.95 -39.77 0.59
N ALA A 60 4.67 -38.78 0.05
CA ALA A 60 4.06 -37.65 -0.64
C ALA A 60 3.53 -38.05 -2.01
N TRP A 61 2.44 -37.41 -2.45
CA TRP A 61 1.92 -37.59 -3.79
C TRP A 61 2.76 -36.84 -4.81
N GLN A 62 3.16 -37.55 -5.87
CA GLN A 62 3.89 -37.02 -7.01
C GLN A 62 3.47 -37.76 -8.28
N TRP A 63 3.73 -37.14 -9.43
CA TRP A 63 3.55 -37.77 -10.74
C TRP A 63 4.90 -38.23 -11.23
N GLU A 64 4.95 -39.47 -11.76
CA GLU A 64 6.14 -40.05 -12.39
C GLU A 64 5.84 -40.51 -13.81
N PRO A 65 6.80 -40.44 -14.75
CA PRO A 65 6.58 -40.87 -16.12
C PRO A 65 6.51 -42.39 -16.20
N THR A 66 5.59 -42.90 -17.01
CA THR A 66 5.39 -44.35 -17.21
C THR A 66 6.19 -44.92 -18.37
N ASN A 67 6.67 -44.07 -19.27
CA ASN A 67 7.30 -44.44 -20.54
C ASN A 67 8.72 -43.89 -20.69
N ILE A 68 9.40 -43.51 -19.59
CA ILE A 68 10.75 -42.98 -19.64
C ILE A 68 11.77 -44.14 -19.72
N LYS A 69 12.80 -43.96 -20.56
CA LYS A 69 13.91 -44.89 -20.65
C LYS A 69 14.89 -44.65 -19.50
N GLU A 70 15.63 -45.69 -19.14
CA GLU A 70 16.63 -45.61 -18.04
C GLU A 70 17.71 -44.54 -18.32
N GLU A 71 18.12 -44.42 -19.58
CA GLU A 71 19.13 -43.45 -20.02
C GLU A 71 18.64 -41.99 -19.92
N ASP A 72 17.33 -41.76 -19.95
CA ASP A 72 16.72 -40.44 -19.88
C ASP A 72 16.38 -40.01 -18.44
N LYS A 73 16.64 -40.88 -17.44
CA LYS A 73 16.40 -40.52 -16.05
C LYS A 73 17.53 -39.70 -15.46
N PRO A 74 17.23 -38.68 -14.63
CA PRO A 74 18.27 -37.94 -13.90
C PRO A 74 19.02 -38.80 -12.91
N PHE A 75 20.27 -38.42 -12.63
CA PHE A 75 21.01 -39.00 -11.55
C PHE A 75 20.52 -38.53 -10.20
N ASP A 76 20.54 -39.40 -9.23
CA ASP A 76 20.27 -39.05 -7.82
C ASP A 76 21.28 -37.99 -7.35
N ALA A 77 20.81 -36.98 -6.63
CA ALA A 77 21.65 -35.88 -6.16
C ALA A 77 22.74 -36.32 -5.16
N HIS A 78 22.49 -37.40 -4.43
CA HIS A 78 23.37 -37.88 -3.38
C HIS A 78 24.20 -39.11 -3.81
N ASN A 79 23.72 -39.83 -4.84
CA ASN A 79 24.41 -41.01 -5.36
C ASN A 79 24.40 -41.03 -6.88
N PRO A 80 25.51 -40.60 -7.53
CA PRO A 80 25.57 -40.50 -8.98
C PRO A 80 25.59 -41.84 -9.70
N SER A 81 25.61 -42.96 -8.98
CA SER A 81 25.47 -44.31 -9.56
C SER A 81 24.00 -44.78 -9.66
N VAL A 82 23.06 -44.00 -9.08
CA VAL A 82 21.62 -44.29 -9.10
C VAL A 82 20.89 -43.30 -10.01
N ARG A 83 19.97 -43.78 -10.80
CA ARG A 83 19.05 -42.96 -11.56
C ARG A 83 17.64 -43.00 -10.94
N ARG A 84 16.94 -41.89 -10.95
CA ARG A 84 15.56 -41.76 -10.45
C ARG A 84 14.63 -41.29 -11.53
N ASN A 85 13.36 -41.57 -11.41
CA ASN A 85 12.37 -40.95 -12.28
C ASN A 85 12.32 -39.44 -12.03
N PRO A 86 12.18 -38.61 -13.08
CA PRO A 86 11.79 -37.23 -12.89
C PRO A 86 10.38 -37.18 -12.32
N ILE A 87 10.05 -36.11 -11.61
CA ILE A 87 8.76 -35.93 -10.97
C ILE A 87 8.05 -34.68 -11.49
N MET A 88 6.71 -34.72 -11.39
CA MET A 88 5.84 -33.54 -11.52
C MET A 88 4.91 -33.48 -10.34
N THR A 89 4.50 -32.27 -9.99
CA THR A 89 3.42 -32.01 -9.03
C THR A 89 2.07 -31.81 -9.74
N ASP A 90 0.98 -31.67 -9.01
CA ASP A 90 -0.32 -31.33 -9.58
C ASP A 90 -0.28 -29.98 -10.31
N ALA A 91 0.49 -29.01 -9.78
CA ALA A 91 0.70 -27.71 -10.43
C ALA A 91 1.40 -27.85 -11.80
N ASP A 92 2.41 -28.73 -11.88
CA ASP A 92 3.08 -29.02 -13.16
C ASP A 92 2.14 -29.73 -14.13
N MET A 93 1.35 -30.68 -13.63
CA MET A 93 0.38 -31.38 -14.49
C MET A 93 -0.70 -30.43 -15.00
N ALA A 94 -1.07 -29.38 -14.27
CA ALA A 94 -1.96 -28.33 -14.77
C ALA A 94 -1.38 -27.64 -16.01
N MET A 95 -0.05 -27.44 -16.11
CA MET A 95 0.61 -26.87 -17.28
C MET A 95 0.46 -27.75 -18.54
N LYS A 96 0.18 -29.04 -18.40
CA LYS A 96 -0.10 -29.98 -19.47
C LYS A 96 -1.59 -30.16 -19.73
N MET A 97 -2.41 -30.20 -18.68
CA MET A 97 -3.82 -30.63 -18.75
C MET A 97 -4.77 -29.48 -19.03
N ASP A 98 -4.52 -28.28 -18.53
CA ASP A 98 -5.31 -27.09 -18.83
C ASP A 98 -4.98 -26.58 -20.24
N PRO A 99 -5.98 -26.38 -21.12
CA PRO A 99 -5.73 -25.96 -22.50
C PRO A 99 -5.01 -24.61 -22.63
N ALA A 100 -5.28 -23.65 -21.73
CA ALA A 100 -4.65 -22.33 -21.78
C ALA A 100 -3.17 -22.40 -21.37
N TYR A 101 -2.87 -23.11 -20.28
CA TYR A 101 -1.50 -23.34 -19.85
C TYR A 101 -0.72 -24.22 -20.81
N ARG A 102 -1.36 -25.23 -21.38
CA ARG A 102 -0.74 -26.13 -22.37
C ARG A 102 -0.24 -25.35 -23.59
N ALA A 103 -1.05 -24.47 -24.13
CA ALA A 103 -0.65 -23.65 -25.27
C ALA A 103 0.61 -22.81 -25.00
N ILE A 104 0.75 -22.30 -23.77
CA ILE A 104 1.93 -21.56 -23.32
C ILE A 104 3.14 -22.51 -23.19
N SER A 105 2.94 -23.67 -22.55
CA SER A 105 3.97 -24.69 -22.34
C SER A 105 4.52 -25.22 -23.69
N GLU A 106 3.63 -25.48 -24.66
CA GLU A 106 4.01 -25.87 -26.04
C GLU A 106 4.82 -24.79 -26.75
N ARG A 107 4.46 -23.52 -26.56
CA ARG A 107 5.24 -22.40 -27.11
C ARG A 107 6.64 -22.34 -26.49
N PHE A 108 6.77 -22.47 -25.18
CA PHE A 108 8.07 -22.48 -24.49
C PHE A 108 8.92 -23.70 -24.86
N TYR A 109 8.29 -24.85 -25.11
CA TYR A 109 8.98 -26.02 -25.62
C TYR A 109 9.55 -25.77 -27.02
N ASN A 110 8.75 -25.18 -27.92
CA ASN A 110 9.13 -24.98 -29.33
C ASN A 110 10.06 -23.76 -29.55
N ASP A 111 10.10 -22.81 -28.63
CA ASP A 111 10.89 -21.59 -28.68
C ASP A 111 11.69 -21.34 -27.39
N PRO A 112 12.86 -21.98 -27.22
CA PRO A 112 13.68 -21.82 -26.01
C PRO A 112 14.18 -20.39 -25.79
N ALA A 113 14.38 -19.61 -26.86
CA ALA A 113 14.81 -18.21 -26.76
C ALA A 113 13.71 -17.35 -26.15
N TYR A 114 12.49 -17.50 -26.63
CA TYR A 114 11.32 -16.84 -26.07
C TYR A 114 11.08 -17.24 -24.61
N PHE A 115 11.21 -18.55 -24.28
CA PHE A 115 11.11 -19.00 -22.90
C PHE A 115 12.14 -18.29 -22.00
N SER A 116 13.39 -18.21 -22.43
CA SER A 116 14.46 -17.56 -21.66
C SER A 116 14.16 -16.08 -21.42
N GLU A 117 13.68 -15.36 -22.43
CA GLU A 117 13.30 -13.95 -22.30
C GLU A 117 12.14 -13.76 -21.31
N VAL A 118 11.06 -14.52 -21.49
CA VAL A 118 9.88 -14.41 -20.62
C VAL A 118 10.20 -14.78 -19.17
N PHE A 119 10.99 -15.83 -18.96
CA PHE A 119 11.44 -16.22 -17.62
C PHE A 119 12.28 -15.11 -16.97
N ALA A 120 13.24 -14.55 -17.69
CA ALA A 120 14.08 -13.47 -17.17
C ALA A 120 13.23 -12.26 -16.72
N ARG A 121 12.23 -11.88 -17.53
CA ARG A 121 11.29 -10.81 -17.19
C ARG A 121 10.42 -11.14 -15.98
N ALA A 122 9.92 -12.38 -15.89
CA ALA A 122 9.13 -12.83 -14.75
C ALA A 122 9.96 -12.90 -13.47
N TRP A 123 11.19 -13.40 -13.56
CA TRP A 123 12.14 -13.44 -12.44
C TRP A 123 12.50 -12.04 -11.97
N PHE A 124 12.76 -11.11 -12.89
CA PHE A 124 13.02 -9.72 -12.56
C PHE A 124 11.82 -9.10 -11.82
N LYS A 125 10.58 -9.31 -12.33
CA LYS A 125 9.37 -8.84 -11.66
C LYS A 125 9.24 -9.43 -10.25
N LEU A 126 9.41 -10.75 -10.11
CA LEU A 126 9.30 -11.45 -8.82
C LEU A 126 10.26 -10.88 -7.77
N THR A 127 11.51 -10.64 -8.17
CA THR A 127 12.58 -10.23 -7.23
C THR A 127 12.64 -8.71 -6.98
N HIS A 128 11.93 -7.90 -7.76
CA HIS A 128 11.99 -6.43 -7.68
C HIS A 128 10.64 -5.76 -7.41
N ARG A 129 9.54 -6.54 -7.41
CA ARG A 129 8.18 -6.00 -7.24
C ARG A 129 7.99 -5.23 -5.95
N ASP A 130 8.66 -5.62 -4.89
CA ASP A 130 8.63 -5.04 -3.54
C ASP A 130 9.80 -4.11 -3.23
N LEU A 131 10.66 -3.82 -4.21
CA LEU A 131 11.77 -2.87 -4.04
C LEU A 131 11.37 -1.41 -4.27
N GLY A 132 10.16 -1.17 -4.73
CA GLY A 132 9.68 0.16 -5.10
C GLY A 132 10.06 0.58 -6.52
N PRO A 133 9.96 1.88 -6.84
CA PRO A 133 10.25 2.38 -8.17
C PRO A 133 11.74 2.26 -8.53
N LYS A 134 12.02 2.29 -9.83
CA LYS A 134 13.36 2.14 -10.41
C LYS A 134 14.40 3.11 -9.83
N ASP A 135 14.02 4.29 -9.41
CA ASP A 135 14.92 5.27 -8.77
C ASP A 135 15.55 4.74 -7.46
N ARG A 136 15.02 3.65 -6.90
CA ARG A 136 15.60 2.95 -5.73
C ARG A 136 16.66 1.92 -6.09
N TYR A 137 16.76 1.53 -7.37
CA TYR A 137 17.70 0.48 -7.78
C TYR A 137 19.13 1.00 -7.82
N LEU A 138 20.07 0.16 -7.44
CA LEU A 138 21.48 0.51 -7.36
C LEU A 138 22.32 -0.37 -8.29
N GLY A 139 23.39 0.21 -8.84
CA GLY A 139 24.35 -0.51 -9.64
C GLY A 139 24.29 -0.21 -11.14
N ALA A 140 25.25 -0.77 -11.87
CA ALA A 140 25.41 -0.51 -13.30
C ALA A 140 24.46 -1.34 -14.19
N ASP A 141 23.92 -2.43 -13.65
CA ASP A 141 23.11 -3.40 -14.39
C ASP A 141 21.59 -3.10 -14.31
N VAL A 142 21.20 -1.93 -13.79
CA VAL A 142 19.79 -1.50 -13.76
C VAL A 142 19.26 -1.40 -15.18
N PRO A 143 18.20 -2.16 -15.54
CA PRO A 143 17.63 -2.10 -16.89
C PRO A 143 17.17 -0.69 -17.26
N ALA A 144 17.48 -0.26 -18.48
CA ALA A 144 17.05 1.06 -18.96
C ALA A 144 15.54 1.15 -19.21
N GLU A 145 14.92 0.03 -19.55
CA GLU A 145 13.47 -0.07 -19.81
C GLU A 145 12.66 0.20 -18.54
N ASP A 146 11.59 0.96 -18.68
CA ASP A 146 10.57 1.13 -17.66
C ASP A 146 9.41 0.15 -17.92
N LEU A 147 9.20 -0.77 -17.01
CA LEU A 147 8.12 -1.75 -17.10
C LEU A 147 6.87 -1.23 -16.37
N ILE A 148 5.68 -1.56 -16.91
CA ILE A 148 4.41 -1.03 -16.37
C ILE A 148 4.22 -1.33 -14.88
N TRP A 149 4.66 -2.49 -14.43
CA TRP A 149 4.55 -2.91 -13.02
C TRP A 149 5.50 -2.18 -12.06
N GLN A 150 6.44 -1.39 -12.59
CA GLN A 150 7.33 -0.52 -11.80
C GLN A 150 6.69 0.83 -11.50
N ASP A 151 5.44 1.03 -11.92
CA ASP A 151 4.66 2.25 -11.72
C ASP A 151 5.41 3.51 -12.23
N PRO A 152 5.87 3.52 -13.50
CA PRO A 152 6.74 4.58 -14.01
C PRO A 152 6.09 5.94 -13.95
N ILE A 153 6.89 6.97 -13.61
CA ILE A 153 6.44 8.36 -13.53
C ILE A 153 7.42 9.22 -14.33
N PRO A 154 6.93 10.08 -15.24
CA PRO A 154 7.78 10.99 -15.98
C PRO A 154 8.48 11.98 -15.05
N LYS A 155 9.77 12.24 -15.31
CA LYS A 155 10.49 13.31 -14.61
C LYS A 155 9.98 14.67 -15.07
N VAL A 156 9.95 15.63 -14.16
CA VAL A 156 9.59 17.00 -14.46
C VAL A 156 10.83 17.80 -14.89
N ASP A 157 10.62 18.85 -15.69
CA ASP A 157 11.65 19.72 -16.25
C ASP A 157 11.62 21.15 -15.68
N TYR A 158 10.81 21.39 -14.64
CA TYR A 158 10.71 22.70 -14.00
C TYR A 158 11.37 22.74 -12.62
N THR A 159 11.72 23.96 -12.23
CA THR A 159 12.07 24.31 -10.85
C THR A 159 11.15 25.41 -10.38
N LEU A 160 10.85 25.44 -9.08
CA LEU A 160 10.01 26.46 -8.46
C LEU A 160 10.83 27.24 -7.42
N SER A 161 10.80 28.57 -7.52
CA SER A 161 11.30 29.46 -6.47
C SER A 161 10.29 29.56 -5.32
N GLU A 162 10.74 30.00 -4.16
CA GLU A 162 9.85 30.26 -3.01
C GLU A 162 8.71 31.23 -3.36
N ALA A 163 9.00 32.26 -4.16
CA ALA A 163 7.99 33.24 -4.59
C ALA A 163 6.91 32.59 -5.47
N GLU A 164 7.31 31.74 -6.41
CA GLU A 164 6.36 30.99 -7.25
C GLU A 164 5.52 30.01 -6.43
N ILE A 165 6.12 29.35 -5.44
CA ILE A 165 5.39 28.45 -4.52
C ILE A 165 4.32 29.25 -3.75
N GLU A 166 4.65 30.41 -3.21
CA GLU A 166 3.69 31.25 -2.48
C GLU A 166 2.58 31.78 -3.39
N GLU A 167 2.89 32.19 -4.63
CA GLU A 167 1.89 32.59 -5.62
C GLU A 167 0.94 31.44 -5.98
N LEU A 168 1.47 30.22 -6.15
CA LEU A 168 0.67 29.03 -6.39
C LEU A 168 -0.26 28.72 -5.19
N LYS A 169 0.23 28.82 -3.94
CA LYS A 169 -0.60 28.66 -2.75
C LYS A 169 -1.78 29.63 -2.74
N VAL A 170 -1.53 30.90 -3.03
CA VAL A 170 -2.58 31.91 -3.13
C VAL A 170 -3.58 31.55 -4.22
N THR A 171 -3.13 31.12 -5.39
CA THR A 171 -3.97 30.71 -6.50
C THR A 171 -4.84 29.50 -6.13
N LEU A 172 -4.27 28.49 -5.47
CA LEU A 172 -4.98 27.28 -5.03
C LEU A 172 -6.05 27.62 -3.98
N LEU A 173 -5.73 28.46 -2.99
CA LEU A 173 -6.68 28.88 -1.97
C LEU A 173 -7.84 29.74 -2.53
N ASN A 174 -7.62 30.44 -3.64
CA ASN A 174 -8.61 31.26 -4.32
C ASN A 174 -9.33 30.53 -5.47
N SER A 175 -9.13 29.23 -5.65
CA SER A 175 -9.73 28.43 -6.72
C SER A 175 -11.23 28.20 -6.60
N GLY A 176 -11.81 28.58 -5.46
CA GLY A 176 -13.19 28.26 -5.10
C GLY A 176 -13.37 26.85 -4.52
N LEU A 177 -12.30 26.12 -4.29
CA LEU A 177 -12.29 24.87 -3.52
C LEU A 177 -12.24 25.17 -2.03
N THR A 178 -12.94 24.37 -1.25
CA THR A 178 -12.83 24.42 0.22
C THR A 178 -11.49 23.86 0.70
N ARG A 179 -11.06 24.27 1.89
CA ARG A 179 -9.87 23.69 2.52
C ARG A 179 -9.98 22.17 2.69
N ALA A 180 -11.15 21.69 3.09
CA ALA A 180 -11.38 20.26 3.25
C ALA A 180 -11.23 19.50 1.91
N GLU A 181 -11.71 20.03 0.78
CA GLU A 181 -11.51 19.43 -0.54
C GLU A 181 -10.03 19.35 -0.92
N LEU A 182 -9.25 20.41 -0.67
CA LEU A 182 -7.82 20.43 -0.94
C LEU A 182 -7.07 19.42 -0.06
N ILE A 183 -7.33 19.41 1.24
CA ILE A 183 -6.69 18.49 2.20
C ILE A 183 -7.07 17.04 1.88
N ASN A 184 -8.36 16.76 1.64
CA ASN A 184 -8.85 15.42 1.32
C ASN A 184 -8.20 14.88 0.04
N THR A 185 -8.08 15.70 -1.00
CA THR A 185 -7.49 15.24 -2.26
C THR A 185 -6.00 14.93 -2.11
N ALA A 186 -5.25 15.76 -1.37
CA ALA A 186 -3.85 15.49 -1.06
C ALA A 186 -3.68 14.22 -0.21
N TRP A 187 -4.49 14.06 0.83
CA TRP A 187 -4.50 12.87 1.67
C TRP A 187 -4.87 11.62 0.87
N ASP A 188 -5.96 11.64 0.11
CA ASP A 188 -6.43 10.50 -0.69
C ASP A 188 -5.40 10.07 -1.73
N SER A 189 -4.65 11.02 -2.30
CA SER A 189 -3.54 10.73 -3.20
C SER A 189 -2.39 10.02 -2.48
N ALA A 190 -1.95 10.56 -1.33
CA ALA A 190 -0.78 10.09 -0.61
C ALA A 190 -1.03 8.81 0.21
N ARG A 191 -2.24 8.63 0.77
CA ARG A 191 -2.58 7.50 1.66
C ARG A 191 -2.52 6.12 1.02
N THR A 192 -2.39 6.05 -0.31
CA THR A 192 -2.22 4.79 -1.04
C THR A 192 -0.83 4.20 -0.88
N PHE A 193 0.13 4.98 -0.38
CA PHE A 193 1.50 4.50 -0.16
C PHE A 193 1.54 3.32 0.82
N ARG A 194 2.38 2.34 0.49
CA ARG A 194 2.65 1.17 1.32
C ARG A 194 4.16 1.00 1.50
N GLY A 195 4.62 1.11 2.74
CA GLY A 195 6.03 0.88 3.08
C GLY A 195 6.49 -0.57 2.94
N SER A 196 5.57 -1.52 2.70
CA SER A 196 5.87 -2.94 2.49
C SER A 196 6.43 -3.25 1.10
N ASP A 197 5.99 -2.51 0.07
CA ASP A 197 6.42 -2.68 -1.33
C ASP A 197 6.72 -1.34 -2.03
N PHE A 198 6.67 -0.24 -1.31
CA PHE A 198 6.94 1.13 -1.77
C PHE A 198 6.09 1.57 -2.97
N ARG A 199 4.89 1.02 -3.09
CA ARG A 199 3.90 1.39 -4.10
C ARG A 199 2.91 2.42 -3.59
N GLY A 200 2.21 3.05 -4.51
CA GLY A 200 1.25 4.11 -4.20
C GLY A 200 1.92 5.44 -3.89
N GLY A 201 1.18 6.35 -3.27
CA GLY A 201 1.66 7.69 -2.94
C GLY A 201 1.15 8.78 -3.87
N ALA A 202 1.53 10.01 -3.57
CA ALA A 202 1.04 11.19 -4.29
C ALA A 202 1.71 11.43 -5.64
N ASN A 203 2.92 10.88 -5.85
CA ASN A 203 3.66 11.03 -7.09
C ASN A 203 2.93 10.32 -8.24
N GLY A 204 2.92 10.91 -9.41
CA GLY A 204 2.18 10.39 -10.57
C GLY A 204 0.76 10.89 -10.68
N ALA A 205 0.18 11.51 -9.66
CA ALA A 205 -1.22 11.95 -9.60
C ALA A 205 -2.20 10.88 -10.12
N ARG A 206 -1.95 9.60 -9.81
CA ARG A 206 -2.78 8.48 -10.29
C ARG A 206 -4.20 8.50 -9.74
N ILE A 207 -4.43 9.30 -8.70
CA ILE A 207 -5.78 9.54 -8.17
C ILE A 207 -6.76 10.05 -9.24
N ARG A 208 -6.29 10.71 -10.33
CA ARG A 208 -7.09 11.18 -11.46
C ARG A 208 -7.33 10.13 -12.55
N LEU A 209 -6.68 8.96 -12.43
CA LEU A 209 -6.69 7.87 -13.40
C LEU A 209 -7.46 6.66 -12.87
N ALA A 210 -7.91 5.78 -13.77
CA ALA A 210 -8.44 4.49 -13.37
C ALA A 210 -7.31 3.61 -12.79
N PRO A 211 -7.55 2.82 -11.72
CA PRO A 211 -8.85 2.64 -11.06
C PRO A 211 -9.10 3.67 -9.94
N GLN A 212 -8.11 4.45 -9.50
CA GLN A 212 -8.18 5.28 -8.29
C GLN A 212 -9.26 6.37 -8.35
N LYS A 213 -9.51 6.96 -9.53
CA LYS A 213 -10.53 8.01 -9.69
C LYS A 213 -11.95 7.54 -9.34
N ASP A 214 -12.18 6.23 -9.44
CA ASP A 214 -13.49 5.62 -9.27
C ASP A 214 -13.66 4.96 -7.88
N TRP A 215 -12.61 4.93 -7.05
CA TRP A 215 -12.68 4.39 -5.70
C TRP A 215 -13.61 5.19 -4.81
N ILE A 216 -14.54 4.51 -4.15
CA ILE A 216 -15.56 5.16 -3.31
C ILE A 216 -14.94 6.01 -2.19
N GLY A 217 -13.82 5.57 -1.61
CA GLY A 217 -13.10 6.29 -0.56
C GLY A 217 -12.52 7.63 -1.00
N ASN A 218 -12.38 7.85 -2.31
CA ASN A 218 -11.90 9.10 -2.89
C ASN A 218 -13.05 10.08 -3.21
N GLU A 219 -14.32 9.68 -2.99
CA GLU A 219 -15.50 10.49 -3.29
C GLU A 219 -15.46 11.02 -4.73
N PRO A 220 -15.74 10.18 -5.74
CA PRO A 220 -15.45 10.46 -7.17
C PRO A 220 -15.98 11.81 -7.68
N GLU A 221 -17.18 12.24 -7.28
CA GLU A 221 -17.74 13.52 -7.71
C GLU A 221 -16.95 14.71 -7.14
N ARG A 222 -16.62 14.68 -5.85
CA ARG A 222 -15.75 15.67 -5.20
C ARG A 222 -14.39 15.70 -5.88
N LEU A 223 -13.77 14.53 -6.04
CA LEU A 223 -12.46 14.40 -6.68
C LEU A 223 -12.46 14.97 -8.09
N GLN A 224 -13.45 14.65 -8.91
CA GLN A 224 -13.55 15.16 -10.28
C GLN A 224 -13.64 16.70 -10.31
N ASN A 225 -14.43 17.31 -9.39
CA ASN A 225 -14.49 18.77 -9.26
C ASN A 225 -13.09 19.35 -8.95
N VAL A 226 -12.37 18.78 -7.98
CA VAL A 226 -11.03 19.24 -7.62
C VAL A 226 -10.06 19.11 -8.80
N ILE A 227 -10.02 17.95 -9.46
CA ILE A 227 -9.12 17.71 -10.60
C ILE A 227 -9.41 18.67 -11.74
N ASN A 228 -10.68 18.95 -12.05
CA ASN A 228 -11.06 19.92 -13.08
C ASN A 228 -10.52 21.33 -12.75
N LYS A 229 -10.62 21.76 -11.50
CA LYS A 229 -10.10 23.06 -11.04
C LYS A 229 -8.56 23.10 -11.13
N LEU A 230 -7.88 22.07 -10.66
CA LEU A 230 -6.42 22.00 -10.73
C LEU A 230 -5.92 21.97 -12.18
N THR A 231 -6.60 21.25 -13.07
CA THR A 231 -6.28 21.23 -14.51
C THR A 231 -6.46 22.62 -15.13
N ALA A 232 -7.51 23.34 -14.76
CA ALA A 232 -7.71 24.72 -15.23
C ALA A 232 -6.63 25.67 -14.72
N ILE A 233 -6.20 25.54 -13.46
CA ILE A 233 -5.06 26.29 -12.92
C ILE A 233 -3.79 25.94 -13.70
N GLN A 234 -3.45 24.65 -13.86
CA GLN A 234 -2.27 24.20 -14.60
C GLN A 234 -2.23 24.80 -16.02
N ALA A 235 -3.37 24.83 -16.71
CA ALA A 235 -3.47 25.37 -18.07
C ALA A 235 -3.18 26.88 -18.14
N GLY A 236 -3.40 27.62 -17.05
CA GLY A 236 -3.13 29.06 -16.95
C GLY A 236 -1.70 29.41 -16.49
N LEU A 237 -0.90 28.42 -16.07
CA LEU A 237 0.45 28.68 -15.59
C LEU A 237 1.47 28.85 -16.72
N SER A 238 2.43 29.74 -16.53
CA SER A 238 3.57 29.91 -17.45
C SER A 238 4.52 28.71 -17.43
N LYS A 239 4.70 28.09 -16.26
CA LYS A 239 5.39 26.81 -16.08
C LYS A 239 4.36 25.70 -15.93
N LYS A 240 4.53 24.59 -16.64
CA LYS A 240 3.63 23.44 -16.56
C LYS A 240 3.91 22.63 -15.29
N VAL A 241 3.50 23.17 -14.14
CA VAL A 241 3.58 22.45 -12.86
C VAL A 241 2.66 21.22 -12.90
N SER A 242 3.12 20.08 -12.41
CA SER A 242 2.33 18.84 -12.45
C SER A 242 1.07 18.92 -11.58
N ILE A 243 0.06 18.16 -11.95
CA ILE A 243 -1.15 18.00 -11.12
C ILE A 243 -0.77 17.37 -9.77
N ALA A 244 0.20 16.45 -9.74
CA ALA A 244 0.68 15.85 -8.51
C ALA A 244 1.23 16.89 -7.52
N ASP A 245 2.04 17.82 -7.99
CA ASP A 245 2.55 18.90 -7.15
C ASP A 245 1.45 19.89 -6.76
N LEU A 246 0.51 20.21 -7.64
CA LEU A 246 -0.63 21.08 -7.31
C LEU A 246 -1.55 20.46 -6.25
N ILE A 247 -1.77 19.14 -6.29
CA ILE A 247 -2.54 18.41 -5.27
C ILE A 247 -1.87 18.56 -3.88
N VAL A 248 -0.59 18.24 -3.79
CA VAL A 248 0.15 18.27 -2.51
C VAL A 248 0.30 19.70 -2.00
N LEU A 249 0.61 20.65 -2.88
CA LEU A 249 0.74 22.06 -2.51
C LEU A 249 -0.61 22.63 -2.04
N GLY A 250 -1.72 22.26 -2.69
CA GLY A 250 -3.07 22.68 -2.31
C GLY A 250 -3.45 22.23 -0.89
N GLY A 251 -3.19 20.95 -0.56
CA GLY A 251 -3.40 20.44 0.79
C GLY A 251 -2.52 21.15 1.82
N SER A 252 -1.25 21.38 1.50
CA SER A 252 -0.32 22.08 2.38
C SER A 252 -0.70 23.54 2.62
N ALA A 253 -1.11 24.26 1.57
CA ALA A 253 -1.60 25.64 1.68
C ALA A 253 -2.88 25.74 2.52
N ALA A 254 -3.77 24.77 2.37
CA ALA A 254 -5.00 24.70 3.16
C ALA A 254 -4.73 24.47 4.66
N ILE A 255 -3.71 23.66 4.99
CA ILE A 255 -3.26 23.43 6.38
C ILE A 255 -2.63 24.71 6.96
N GLU A 256 -1.75 25.40 6.20
CA GLU A 256 -1.19 26.68 6.64
C GLU A 256 -2.29 27.70 6.96
N LYS A 257 -3.30 27.77 6.08
CA LYS A 257 -4.44 28.70 6.28
C LYS A 257 -5.27 28.31 7.49
N ALA A 258 -5.53 27.01 7.71
CA ALA A 258 -6.23 26.52 8.87
C ALA A 258 -5.48 26.76 10.19
N ALA A 259 -4.16 26.61 10.18
CA ALA A 259 -3.30 26.94 11.33
C ALA A 259 -3.28 28.45 11.62
N GLN A 260 -3.21 29.29 10.58
CA GLN A 260 -3.26 30.74 10.71
C GLN A 260 -4.56 31.20 11.39
N GLU A 261 -5.69 30.63 11.02
CA GLU A 261 -6.98 30.91 11.66
C GLU A 261 -7.06 30.40 13.11
N GLY A 262 -6.26 29.38 13.46
CA GLY A 262 -6.05 28.90 14.81
C GLY A 262 -5.10 29.78 15.64
N GLY A 263 -4.52 30.83 15.04
CA GLY A 263 -3.58 31.74 15.70
C GLY A 263 -2.11 31.31 15.57
N PHE A 264 -1.79 30.30 14.72
CA PHE A 264 -0.43 29.79 14.53
C PHE A 264 0.13 30.20 13.19
N THR A 265 1.36 30.70 13.19
CA THR A 265 2.11 30.98 11.96
C THR A 265 3.04 29.80 11.68
N VAL A 266 2.67 28.97 10.72
CA VAL A 266 3.46 27.80 10.30
C VAL A 266 3.65 27.80 8.79
N LYS A 267 4.79 27.29 8.34
CA LYS A 267 5.05 26.96 6.95
C LYS A 267 5.11 25.45 6.82
N VAL A 268 4.30 24.89 5.93
CA VAL A 268 4.34 23.46 5.60
C VAL A 268 5.42 23.26 4.52
N PRO A 269 6.53 22.57 4.82
CA PRO A 269 7.57 22.30 3.84
C PRO A 269 7.00 21.61 2.60
N PHE A 270 7.36 22.10 1.42
CA PHE A 270 6.94 21.56 0.14
C PHE A 270 8.15 21.26 -0.74
N ALA A 271 8.30 20.02 -1.14
CA ALA A 271 9.25 19.61 -2.16
C ALA A 271 8.50 19.39 -3.47
N TYR A 272 8.79 20.22 -4.48
CA TYR A 272 8.27 20.03 -5.84
C TYR A 272 9.03 18.93 -6.58
N GLY A 273 8.54 18.54 -7.77
CA GLY A 273 9.24 17.58 -8.63
C GLY A 273 8.48 16.28 -8.86
N ARG A 274 7.23 16.16 -8.36
CA ARG A 274 6.33 15.03 -8.70
C ARG A 274 5.92 15.15 -10.16
N GLY A 275 5.95 14.02 -10.88
CA GLY A 275 5.47 13.92 -12.26
C GLY A 275 4.00 13.51 -12.34
N ASP A 276 3.42 13.61 -13.52
CA ASP A 276 2.06 13.14 -13.83
C ASP A 276 2.14 11.88 -14.67
N ALA A 277 1.74 10.73 -14.13
CA ALA A 277 1.63 9.50 -14.90
C ALA A 277 0.48 9.58 -15.90
N SER A 278 0.56 8.79 -16.98
CA SER A 278 -0.56 8.59 -17.91
C SER A 278 -1.33 7.31 -17.57
N GLN A 279 -2.48 7.12 -18.22
CA GLN A 279 -3.25 5.88 -18.06
C GLN A 279 -2.48 4.66 -18.59
N GLU A 280 -1.72 4.82 -19.67
CA GLU A 280 -0.89 3.78 -20.27
C GLU A 280 0.29 3.36 -19.38
N MET A 281 0.74 4.26 -18.48
CA MET A 281 1.77 4.00 -17.44
C MET A 281 1.18 3.38 -16.18
N THR A 282 -0.12 3.11 -16.15
CA THR A 282 -0.82 2.63 -14.96
C THR A 282 -1.32 1.21 -15.17
N ASP A 283 -0.74 0.25 -14.47
CA ASP A 283 -1.18 -1.13 -14.41
C ASP A 283 -2.47 -1.23 -13.59
N VAL A 284 -3.61 -1.02 -14.27
CA VAL A 284 -4.95 -0.89 -13.64
C VAL A 284 -5.26 -2.07 -12.74
N GLU A 285 -5.04 -3.29 -13.22
CA GLU A 285 -5.34 -4.51 -12.47
C GLU A 285 -4.48 -4.60 -11.19
N SER A 286 -3.19 -4.31 -11.30
CA SER A 286 -2.30 -4.37 -10.14
C SER A 286 -2.47 -3.20 -9.17
N PHE A 287 -3.11 -2.09 -9.59
CA PHE A 287 -3.46 -0.97 -8.71
C PHE A 287 -4.69 -1.23 -7.85
N GLU A 288 -5.55 -2.17 -8.19
CA GLU A 288 -6.76 -2.49 -7.39
C GLU A 288 -6.41 -2.88 -5.95
N VAL A 289 -5.30 -3.58 -5.74
CA VAL A 289 -4.85 -3.98 -4.40
C VAL A 289 -4.38 -2.81 -3.53
N LEU A 290 -4.23 -1.61 -4.09
CA LEU A 290 -3.92 -0.39 -3.36
C LEU A 290 -5.18 0.35 -2.88
N GLU A 291 -6.38 -0.07 -3.28
CA GLU A 291 -7.62 0.56 -2.83
C GLU A 291 -7.74 0.50 -1.31
N PRO A 292 -7.83 1.66 -0.64
CA PRO A 292 -8.06 1.67 0.79
C PRO A 292 -9.44 1.11 1.11
N THR A 293 -9.51 -0.03 1.77
CA THR A 293 -10.77 -0.63 2.26
C THR A 293 -11.27 0.06 3.51
N ASN A 294 -10.39 0.76 4.19
CA ASN A 294 -10.65 1.58 5.37
C ASN A 294 -9.68 2.77 5.41
N ASP A 295 -10.08 3.81 6.09
CA ASP A 295 -9.24 4.94 6.45
C ASP A 295 -9.77 5.63 7.71
N ALA A 296 -9.23 5.24 8.84
CA ALA A 296 -9.63 5.78 10.13
C ALA A 296 -9.33 7.28 10.30
N PHE A 297 -8.35 7.81 9.55
CA PHE A 297 -8.03 9.25 9.55
C PHE A 297 -9.20 10.08 8.97
N ARG A 298 -10.01 9.49 8.10
CA ARG A 298 -11.21 10.11 7.52
C ARG A 298 -12.52 9.43 7.92
N ASN A 299 -12.52 8.53 8.91
CA ASN A 299 -13.70 7.71 9.29
C ASN A 299 -14.33 6.95 8.12
N PHE A 300 -13.52 6.47 7.18
CA PHE A 300 -13.97 5.71 6.03
C PHE A 300 -13.87 4.20 6.28
N MET A 301 -14.95 3.49 5.95
CA MET A 301 -15.00 2.04 5.86
C MET A 301 -15.78 1.67 4.59
N LYS A 302 -15.18 0.87 3.70
CA LYS A 302 -15.83 0.41 2.47
C LYS A 302 -16.95 -0.59 2.77
N ALA A 303 -16.74 -1.42 3.78
CA ALA A 303 -17.69 -2.42 4.25
C ALA A 303 -17.47 -2.71 5.74
N LYS A 304 -18.34 -3.52 6.34
CA LYS A 304 -18.09 -4.07 7.67
C LYS A 304 -17.11 -5.25 7.52
N TYR A 305 -16.02 -5.19 8.27
CA TYR A 305 -15.01 -6.23 8.30
C TYR A 305 -15.07 -6.98 9.65
N VAL A 306 -14.43 -8.16 9.71
CA VAL A 306 -14.26 -8.93 10.96
C VAL A 306 -13.29 -8.23 11.90
N VAL A 307 -12.27 -7.56 11.33
CA VAL A 307 -11.28 -6.76 12.05
C VAL A 307 -11.88 -5.40 12.38
N GLU A 308 -11.70 -4.94 13.60
CA GLU A 308 -12.27 -3.69 14.08
C GLU A 308 -11.57 -2.45 13.48
N PRO A 309 -12.28 -1.30 13.35
CA PRO A 309 -11.72 -0.10 12.70
C PRO A 309 -10.43 0.43 13.31
N GLU A 310 -10.29 0.36 14.63
CA GLU A 310 -9.08 0.79 15.35
C GLU A 310 -7.87 -0.12 15.07
N GLU A 311 -8.08 -1.40 14.80
CA GLU A 311 -7.01 -2.33 14.41
C GLU A 311 -6.60 -2.10 12.95
N LEU A 312 -7.56 -1.88 12.06
CA LEU A 312 -7.31 -1.49 10.67
C LEU A 312 -6.58 -0.14 10.58
N MET A 313 -6.80 0.77 11.55
CA MET A 313 -6.03 2.02 11.66
C MET A 313 -4.54 1.74 11.92
N LEU A 314 -4.22 0.78 12.79
CA LEU A 314 -2.83 0.43 13.10
C LEU A 314 -2.13 -0.16 11.86
N ASP A 315 -2.81 -1.03 11.11
CA ASP A 315 -2.29 -1.57 9.86
C ASP A 315 -1.98 -0.44 8.86
N LYS A 316 -2.92 0.47 8.65
CA LYS A 316 -2.72 1.63 7.78
C LYS A 316 -1.58 2.53 8.26
N ALA A 317 -1.51 2.82 9.55
CA ALA A 317 -0.43 3.62 10.13
C ALA A 317 0.94 2.96 9.91
N GLN A 318 1.02 1.64 10.05
CA GLN A 318 2.24 0.87 9.80
C GLN A 318 2.65 0.91 8.32
N LEU A 319 1.71 0.73 7.38
CA LEU A 319 1.97 0.84 5.95
C LEU A 319 2.49 2.24 5.56
N LEU A 320 1.99 3.29 6.22
CA LEU A 320 2.44 4.67 6.04
C LEU A 320 3.71 5.01 6.84
N GLY A 321 4.26 4.06 7.60
CA GLY A 321 5.45 4.25 8.42
C GLY A 321 5.26 5.21 9.60
N LEU A 322 4.02 5.39 10.08
CA LEU A 322 3.70 6.31 11.18
C LEU A 322 4.03 5.72 12.54
N THR A 323 4.60 6.53 13.41
CA THR A 323 4.67 6.27 14.85
C THR A 323 3.31 6.50 15.51
N ALA A 324 3.14 6.02 16.74
CA ALA A 324 1.91 6.25 17.51
C ALA A 324 1.61 7.76 17.71
N ALA A 325 2.64 8.57 17.93
CA ALA A 325 2.49 10.03 18.05
C ALA A 325 2.03 10.68 16.74
N GLU A 326 2.66 10.32 15.61
CA GLU A 326 2.29 10.82 14.27
C GLU A 326 0.86 10.40 13.89
N MET A 327 0.48 9.15 14.15
CA MET A 327 -0.89 8.66 13.97
C MET A 327 -1.88 9.49 14.81
N THR A 328 -1.54 9.75 16.08
CA THR A 328 -2.40 10.51 17.02
C THR A 328 -2.65 11.93 16.53
N VAL A 329 -1.60 12.68 16.16
CA VAL A 329 -1.76 14.06 15.69
C VAL A 329 -2.52 14.14 14.37
N LEU A 330 -2.29 13.18 13.45
CA LEU A 330 -3.00 13.14 12.17
C LEU A 330 -4.50 12.88 12.37
N VAL A 331 -4.89 11.90 13.20
CA VAL A 331 -6.30 11.65 13.46
C VAL A 331 -6.95 12.90 14.09
N GLY A 332 -6.38 13.45 15.14
CA GLY A 332 -6.94 14.61 15.84
C GLY A 332 -7.03 15.84 14.93
N GLY A 333 -5.99 16.12 14.16
CA GLY A 333 -5.95 17.25 13.23
C GLY A 333 -6.96 17.08 12.06
N MET A 334 -7.01 15.91 11.46
CA MET A 334 -7.96 15.62 10.38
C MET A 334 -9.41 15.75 10.85
N ARG A 335 -9.73 15.39 12.11
CA ARG A 335 -11.05 15.60 12.70
C ARG A 335 -11.43 17.08 12.77
N VAL A 336 -10.59 17.91 13.39
CA VAL A 336 -10.90 19.35 13.54
C VAL A 336 -10.90 20.09 12.20
N LEU A 337 -10.14 19.60 11.21
CA LEU A 337 -10.16 20.13 9.84
C LEU A 337 -11.41 19.76 9.04
N GLY A 338 -12.29 18.90 9.58
CA GLY A 338 -13.54 18.53 8.92
C GLY A 338 -13.36 17.66 7.68
N THR A 339 -12.35 16.79 7.68
CA THR A 339 -11.95 15.98 6.51
C THR A 339 -12.57 14.59 6.48
N ASN A 340 -13.53 14.30 7.35
CA ASN A 340 -14.21 13.01 7.36
C ASN A 340 -14.91 12.69 6.03
N PHE A 341 -14.90 11.40 5.69
CA PHE A 341 -15.62 10.87 4.53
C PHE A 341 -17.10 11.26 4.56
N ASN A 342 -17.63 11.70 3.41
CA ASN A 342 -19.00 12.21 3.25
C ASN A 342 -19.36 13.34 4.24
N GLY A 343 -18.39 14.08 4.74
CA GLY A 343 -18.60 15.19 5.68
C GLY A 343 -19.23 14.82 7.01
N THR A 344 -19.11 13.54 7.44
CA THR A 344 -19.64 13.07 8.73
C THR A 344 -18.97 13.81 9.89
N LYS A 345 -19.70 13.96 11.01
CA LYS A 345 -19.23 14.75 12.16
C LYS A 345 -18.73 13.89 13.34
N HIS A 346 -18.54 12.60 13.11
CA HIS A 346 -18.03 11.71 14.17
C HIS A 346 -16.56 12.03 14.48
N GLY A 347 -16.29 12.30 15.74
CA GLY A 347 -14.94 12.68 16.20
C GLY A 347 -14.57 14.15 15.97
N VAL A 348 -15.46 14.96 15.36
CA VAL A 348 -15.22 16.40 15.15
C VAL A 348 -15.52 17.14 16.45
N PHE A 349 -14.56 17.02 17.42
CA PHE A 349 -14.71 17.58 18.77
C PHE A 349 -14.25 19.04 18.81
N THR A 350 -14.87 19.89 18.01
CA THR A 350 -14.59 21.34 17.98
C THR A 350 -15.85 22.12 17.62
N ASN A 351 -15.92 23.37 18.06
CA ASN A 351 -16.93 24.32 17.61
C ASN A 351 -16.44 25.15 16.40
N ASN A 352 -15.16 25.03 16.04
CA ASN A 352 -14.48 25.80 14.98
C ASN A 352 -13.93 24.85 13.91
N GLU A 353 -14.83 24.12 13.26
CA GLU A 353 -14.45 23.16 12.20
C GLU A 353 -13.70 23.87 11.06
N GLY A 354 -12.64 23.24 10.56
CA GLY A 354 -11.78 23.77 9.51
C GLY A 354 -10.61 24.61 10.03
N VAL A 355 -10.50 24.78 11.35
CA VAL A 355 -9.36 25.42 12.03
C VAL A 355 -8.47 24.35 12.62
N LEU A 356 -7.16 24.43 12.39
CA LEU A 356 -6.21 23.50 12.99
C LEU A 356 -5.94 23.89 14.45
N SER A 357 -6.57 23.17 15.36
CA SER A 357 -6.44 23.35 16.80
C SER A 357 -6.31 22.02 17.53
N ASN A 358 -5.93 22.04 18.79
CA ASN A 358 -5.88 20.85 19.64
C ASN A 358 -7.23 20.47 20.28
N ASP A 359 -8.33 21.06 19.82
CA ASP A 359 -9.69 20.89 20.38
C ASP A 359 -10.10 19.42 20.47
N PHE A 360 -9.72 18.59 19.49
CA PHE A 360 -9.99 17.16 19.51
C PHE A 360 -9.51 16.53 20.82
N PHE A 361 -8.28 16.82 21.23
CA PHE A 361 -7.68 16.23 22.42
C PHE A 361 -8.24 16.83 23.71
N VAL A 362 -8.45 18.14 23.73
CA VAL A 362 -9.07 18.85 24.87
C VAL A 362 -10.44 18.23 25.18
N ASN A 363 -11.29 18.09 24.16
CA ASN A 363 -12.65 17.58 24.34
C ASN A 363 -12.70 16.05 24.52
N LEU A 364 -11.76 15.30 23.92
CA LEU A 364 -11.62 13.86 24.15
C LEU A 364 -11.31 13.54 25.61
N THR A 365 -10.46 14.35 26.24
CA THR A 365 -9.97 14.12 27.61
C THR A 365 -10.81 14.81 28.68
N ASP A 366 -11.79 15.63 28.30
CA ASP A 366 -12.66 16.38 29.23
C ASP A 366 -13.58 15.44 30.02
N MET A 367 -13.38 15.43 31.35
CA MET A 367 -14.14 14.60 32.29
C MET A 367 -15.58 15.05 32.49
N ASN A 368 -16.00 16.20 31.96
CA ASN A 368 -17.40 16.63 31.97
C ASN A 368 -18.30 15.85 31.03
N TYR A 369 -17.71 15.11 30.09
CA TYR A 369 -18.43 14.26 29.15
C TYR A 369 -18.41 12.80 29.54
N SER A 370 -19.41 12.05 29.09
CA SER A 370 -19.50 10.60 29.17
C SER A 370 -19.79 10.01 27.79
N TRP A 371 -19.20 8.87 27.52
CA TRP A 371 -19.38 8.12 26.27
C TRP A 371 -20.49 7.10 26.44
N LYS A 372 -21.52 7.16 25.60
CA LYS A 372 -22.64 6.22 25.59
C LYS A 372 -22.71 5.52 24.23
N PRO A 373 -22.71 4.18 24.20
CA PRO A 373 -22.93 3.44 22.94
C PRO A 373 -24.22 3.93 22.25
N ALA A 374 -24.14 4.16 20.95
CA ALA A 374 -25.23 4.66 20.12
C ALA A 374 -25.50 3.80 18.87
N GLY A 375 -24.80 2.70 18.76
CA GLY A 375 -24.90 1.75 17.66
C GLY A 375 -23.60 1.00 17.45
N ASP A 376 -23.55 0.23 16.36
CA ASP A 376 -22.34 -0.44 15.92
C ASP A 376 -21.29 0.63 15.54
N ASN A 377 -20.11 0.57 16.13
CA ASN A 377 -19.01 1.54 15.91
C ASN A 377 -19.34 3.00 16.27
N LEU A 378 -20.44 3.33 16.97
CA LEU A 378 -20.85 4.70 17.27
C LEU A 378 -21.07 4.94 18.75
N TYR A 379 -20.74 6.17 19.19
CA TYR A 379 -20.93 6.66 20.55
C TYR A 379 -21.51 8.08 20.54
N ASN A 380 -22.39 8.36 21.50
CA ASN A 380 -22.80 9.71 21.85
C ASN A 380 -21.90 10.24 22.97
N ILE A 381 -21.35 11.43 22.79
CA ILE A 381 -20.61 12.16 23.82
C ILE A 381 -21.58 13.09 24.53
N VAL A 382 -21.93 12.73 25.75
CA VAL A 382 -23.01 13.34 26.52
C VAL A 382 -22.44 14.22 27.63
N ASP A 383 -22.87 15.47 27.67
CA ASP A 383 -22.58 16.37 28.80
C ASP A 383 -23.24 15.86 30.06
N LYS A 384 -22.47 15.67 31.14
CA LYS A 384 -22.94 15.08 32.39
C LYS A 384 -23.90 15.95 33.16
N LYS A 385 -23.86 17.27 32.96
CA LYS A 385 -24.74 18.22 33.67
C LYS A 385 -26.10 18.32 33.02
N SER A 386 -26.10 18.52 31.69
CA SER A 386 -27.34 18.72 30.95
C SER A 386 -27.98 17.42 30.42
N GLY A 387 -27.22 16.33 30.33
CA GLY A 387 -27.67 15.10 29.73
C GLY A 387 -27.76 15.16 28.18
N ALA A 388 -27.41 16.29 27.60
CA ALA A 388 -27.48 16.47 26.14
C ALA A 388 -26.29 15.86 25.41
N THR A 389 -26.54 15.29 24.23
CA THR A 389 -25.46 14.86 23.33
C THR A 389 -24.78 16.09 22.74
N LYS A 390 -23.48 16.24 23.00
CA LYS A 390 -22.66 17.33 22.47
C LYS A 390 -22.03 16.98 21.12
N TRP A 391 -21.44 15.78 21.02
CA TRP A 391 -20.81 15.24 19.81
C TRP A 391 -21.14 13.77 19.63
N THR A 392 -20.75 13.23 18.49
CA THR A 392 -20.74 11.80 18.22
C THR A 392 -19.33 11.35 17.88
N ALA A 393 -19.02 10.08 18.08
CA ALA A 393 -17.69 9.52 17.91
C ALA A 393 -17.75 8.09 17.38
N THR A 394 -16.62 7.61 16.88
CA THR A 394 -16.42 6.21 16.49
C THR A 394 -15.51 5.47 17.49
N ARG A 395 -15.35 4.16 17.33
CA ARG A 395 -14.38 3.35 18.09
C ARG A 395 -12.95 3.85 17.88
N VAL A 396 -12.63 4.34 16.67
CA VAL A 396 -11.34 4.98 16.37
C VAL A 396 -11.08 6.17 17.29
N ASP A 397 -12.08 7.03 17.49
CA ASP A 397 -11.92 8.18 18.38
C ASP A 397 -11.81 7.74 19.84
N LEU A 398 -12.60 6.72 20.24
CA LEU A 398 -12.59 6.18 21.61
C LEU A 398 -11.21 5.63 22.00
N VAL A 399 -10.50 4.96 21.10
CA VAL A 399 -9.23 4.30 21.43
C VAL A 399 -8.16 5.30 21.89
N PHE A 400 -8.18 6.54 21.38
CA PHE A 400 -7.27 7.61 21.82
C PHE A 400 -7.57 8.09 23.24
N GLY A 401 -8.76 7.82 23.77
CA GLY A 401 -9.12 8.10 25.16
C GLY A 401 -9.04 6.89 26.10
N SER A 402 -9.00 5.67 25.57
CA SER A 402 -9.11 4.42 26.34
C SER A 402 -7.86 3.54 26.35
N ASN A 403 -7.05 3.56 25.28
CA ASN A 403 -5.77 2.87 25.24
C ASN A 403 -4.72 3.68 26.02
N SER A 404 -3.98 3.06 26.95
CA SER A 404 -3.07 3.76 27.86
C SER A 404 -1.96 4.53 27.14
N VAL A 405 -1.40 4.02 26.05
CA VAL A 405 -0.34 4.67 25.27
C VAL A 405 -0.90 5.85 24.47
N LEU A 406 -1.98 5.62 23.72
CA LEU A 406 -2.62 6.67 22.90
C LEU A 406 -3.23 7.78 23.77
N ARG A 407 -3.78 7.42 24.93
CA ARG A 407 -4.30 8.36 25.92
C ARG A 407 -3.19 9.28 26.46
N ALA A 408 -2.00 8.76 26.72
CA ALA A 408 -0.88 9.58 27.16
C ALA A 408 -0.49 10.64 26.12
N TYR A 409 -0.46 10.30 24.81
CA TYR A 409 -0.27 11.29 23.75
C TYR A 409 -1.43 12.29 23.70
N ALA A 410 -2.66 11.83 23.79
CA ALA A 410 -3.83 12.71 23.79
C ALA A 410 -3.79 13.72 24.93
N GLU A 411 -3.39 13.32 26.13
CA GLU A 411 -3.25 14.21 27.29
C GLU A 411 -2.12 15.24 27.12
N VAL A 412 -1.00 14.87 26.48
CA VAL A 412 0.05 15.83 26.15
C VAL A 412 -0.46 16.89 25.18
N TYR A 413 -1.15 16.51 24.12
CA TYR A 413 -1.67 17.45 23.12
C TYR A 413 -2.89 18.25 23.63
N ALA A 414 -3.58 17.78 24.67
CA ALA A 414 -4.69 18.51 25.30
C ALA A 414 -4.23 19.71 26.16
N GLN A 415 -2.96 19.78 26.53
CA GLN A 415 -2.43 20.83 27.40
C GLN A 415 -2.38 22.18 26.69
N ASP A 416 -2.66 23.25 27.41
CA ASP A 416 -2.70 24.61 26.88
C ASP A 416 -1.35 25.11 26.36
N ASP A 417 -0.25 24.69 26.98
CA ASP A 417 1.12 25.01 26.59
C ASP A 417 1.69 24.13 25.46
N ASN A 418 0.93 23.12 25.02
CA ASN A 418 1.31 22.20 23.94
C ASN A 418 0.56 22.42 22.62
N LYS A 419 -0.20 23.50 22.48
CA LYS A 419 -0.92 23.83 21.23
C LYS A 419 0.00 23.97 20.04
N GLU A 420 1.09 24.74 20.20
CA GLU A 420 2.11 24.90 19.16
C GLU A 420 2.82 23.60 18.82
N LYS A 421 3.11 22.76 19.85
CA LYS A 421 3.70 21.45 19.68
C LYS A 421 2.78 20.55 18.85
N PHE A 422 1.48 20.54 19.12
CA PHE A 422 0.50 19.77 18.35
C PHE A 422 0.55 20.18 16.86
N VAL A 423 0.46 21.48 16.56
CA VAL A 423 0.48 22.01 15.19
C VAL A 423 1.78 21.65 14.49
N ALA A 424 2.93 21.80 15.17
CA ALA A 424 4.23 21.45 14.61
C ALA A 424 4.37 19.97 14.32
N ASP A 425 3.91 19.10 15.22
CA ASP A 425 3.97 17.65 15.05
C ASP A 425 2.98 17.16 13.97
N PHE A 426 1.80 17.77 13.87
CA PHE A 426 0.87 17.53 12.77
C PHE A 426 1.49 17.87 11.41
N VAL A 427 2.11 19.04 11.28
CA VAL A 427 2.79 19.46 10.04
C VAL A 427 3.90 18.50 9.65
N LYS A 428 4.72 18.05 10.62
CA LYS A 428 5.79 17.07 10.36
C LYS A 428 5.21 15.73 9.86
N ALA A 429 4.16 15.22 10.52
CA ALA A 429 3.52 13.98 10.12
C ALA A 429 2.86 14.10 8.74
N TRP A 430 2.22 15.24 8.44
CA TRP A 430 1.66 15.54 7.13
C TRP A 430 2.73 15.52 6.03
N VAL A 431 3.84 16.25 6.22
CA VAL A 431 4.93 16.31 5.25
C VAL A 431 5.55 14.93 5.01
N LYS A 432 5.69 14.13 6.07
CA LYS A 432 6.15 12.74 5.96
C LYS A 432 5.27 11.92 5.01
N ILE A 433 3.96 12.02 5.15
CA ILE A 433 3.01 11.29 4.28
C ILE A 433 3.05 11.83 2.84
N MET A 434 3.08 13.16 2.67
CA MET A 434 3.13 13.77 1.33
C MET A 434 4.42 13.44 0.56
N ASN A 435 5.49 13.08 1.27
CA ASN A 435 6.80 12.73 0.69
C ASN A 435 7.13 11.24 0.80
N ALA A 436 6.20 10.39 1.24
CA ALA A 436 6.48 8.98 1.49
C ALA A 436 7.00 8.23 0.26
N ASP A 437 6.57 8.62 -0.93
CA ASP A 437 6.96 8.07 -2.23
C ASP A 437 8.04 8.88 -2.98
N ARG A 438 8.67 9.84 -2.30
CA ARG A 438 9.73 10.68 -2.88
C ARG A 438 11.10 10.11 -2.53
N PHE A 439 11.58 9.19 -3.35
CA PHE A 439 12.89 8.54 -3.19
C PHE A 439 14.05 9.34 -3.81
N ASP A 440 13.76 10.51 -4.29
CA ASP A 440 14.67 11.49 -4.88
C ASP A 440 15.06 12.63 -3.91
N LEU A 441 14.54 12.61 -2.68
CA LEU A 441 14.79 13.62 -1.63
C LEU A 441 15.88 13.20 -0.64
#